data_25884922e8d24ca63225f48a059123df
#
_entry.id   25884922e8d24ca63225f48a059123df
#
_cell.length_a   1.000
_cell.length_b   1.000
_cell.length_c   1.000
_cell.angle_alpha   90.00
_cell.angle_beta   90.00
_cell.angle_gamma   90.00
#
_symmetry.space_group_name_H-M   'P 1'
#
loop_
_entity.id
_entity.type
_entity.pdbx_description
1 polymer ?
#
loop_
_entity_poly.entity_id
_entity_poly.type
_entity_poly.pdbx_seq_one_letter_code
_entity_poly.pdbx_strand_id
1 'polypeptide(L)'
;MSAELEHIWSRVQAELASAVGEETYRIWLEPLRAGELTHGRLSIEAPVQACGWVRDRFGRILQACATSVLGDEVVVELIPSAAVHGGEPGIHTSPPDRLGGDSWSRGAGYSPERLPPHRASATSRVSAADPLPNPKLTFDQFVIGDGNRLAHAAALTVAEMPGQAYNPLFICGPPGVGKTHLLSSIADLLLAHNPGLAVRVTTGETFTNEFLGALSGRNTEAFKSRFRHIDVLLVDDVQFLERKTRTEEEFFHTFNALYDCGRQIVLSSDRPPRDLQALEDRLRERFGSGLVADVRPPDLATRMTILRKRAQHDDIDLTDEEPLRLIAERIHDNVRAIEGALIRVVAFGSLTGRALTPELTREVLDGLYPTAQSICHGPPSIRDITQAACQRFGLTPEELLSSSRISRISWPRQVAMYLARELTDESLPAIGRQFGGRDHTTVLHACRRTATRIADDASTRDVVDGLRRDLQTEGGTGAEFHHDRTA
;
A
#
# COMPACT_ATOMS: atom_id res chain seq x y z
N MET A 1 8.95 17.08 43.31
CA MET A 1 7.67 16.48 43.77
C MET A 1 7.76 16.19 45.26
N SER A 2 6.68 16.36 46.02
CA SER A 2 6.67 15.96 47.43
C SER A 2 6.54 14.42 47.49
N ALA A 3 7.16 13.80 48.50
CA ALA A 3 7.08 12.34 48.70
C ALA A 3 5.62 11.83 48.84
N GLU A 4 4.74 12.69 49.28
CA GLU A 4 3.31 12.44 49.42
C GLU A 4 2.61 12.37 48.06
N LEU A 5 2.97 13.22 47.09
CA LEU A 5 2.44 13.20 45.72
C LEU A 5 2.91 11.98 44.95
N GLU A 6 4.16 11.55 45.17
CA GLU A 6 4.68 10.31 44.55
C GLU A 6 3.95 9.05 45.04
N HIS A 7 3.62 9.03 46.34
CA HIS A 7 2.86 7.92 46.92
C HIS A 7 1.42 7.88 46.38
N ILE A 8 0.76 9.03 46.27
CA ILE A 8 -0.57 9.15 45.70
C ILE A 8 -0.56 8.73 44.24
N TRP A 9 0.41 9.23 43.48
CA TRP A 9 0.53 8.89 42.04
C TRP A 9 0.76 7.39 41.80
N SER A 10 1.60 6.76 42.60
CA SER A 10 1.82 5.30 42.52
C SER A 10 0.53 4.49 42.77
N ARG A 11 -0.36 4.97 43.66
CA ARG A 11 -1.66 4.34 43.87
C ARG A 11 -2.61 4.55 42.67
N VAL A 12 -2.64 5.77 42.13
CA VAL A 12 -3.43 6.05 40.89
C VAL A 12 -2.95 5.21 39.72
N GLN A 13 -1.63 5.05 39.58
CA GLN A 13 -1.05 4.19 38.55
C GLN A 13 -1.44 2.71 38.71
N ALA A 14 -1.47 2.21 39.92
CA ALA A 14 -1.90 0.82 40.19
C ALA A 14 -3.39 0.60 39.82
N GLU A 15 -4.26 1.55 40.16
CA GLU A 15 -5.67 1.52 39.77
C GLU A 15 -5.84 1.64 38.25
N LEU A 16 -5.06 2.52 37.58
CA LEU A 16 -5.07 2.66 36.14
C LEU A 16 -4.64 1.36 35.46
N ALA A 17 -3.55 0.73 35.90
CA ALA A 17 -3.09 -0.54 35.36
C ALA A 17 -4.14 -1.64 35.49
N SER A 18 -4.85 -1.67 36.63
CA SER A 18 -5.97 -2.61 36.86
C SER A 18 -7.19 -2.31 35.96
N ALA A 19 -7.50 -1.04 35.72
CA ALA A 19 -8.68 -0.61 34.97
C ALA A 19 -8.54 -0.78 33.45
N VAL A 20 -7.34 -0.52 32.89
CA VAL A 20 -7.10 -0.55 31.43
C VAL A 20 -6.31 -1.79 30.98
N GLY A 21 -5.78 -2.58 31.93
CA GLY A 21 -4.89 -3.72 31.67
C GLY A 21 -3.42 -3.28 31.50
N GLU A 22 -2.53 -4.20 31.85
CA GLU A 22 -1.10 -3.92 32.04
C GLU A 22 -0.39 -3.41 30.77
N GLU A 23 -0.75 -3.99 29.60
CA GLU A 23 -0.17 -3.61 28.31
C GLU A 23 -0.61 -2.20 27.86
N THR A 24 -1.90 -1.88 27.96
CA THR A 24 -2.42 -0.52 27.63
C THR A 24 -1.84 0.51 28.59
N TYR A 25 -1.76 0.18 29.89
CA TYR A 25 -1.16 1.05 30.89
C TYR A 25 0.29 1.35 30.53
N ARG A 26 1.11 0.34 30.26
CA ARG A 26 2.52 0.47 29.93
C ARG A 26 2.76 1.36 28.70
N ILE A 27 1.91 1.21 27.69
CA ILE A 27 2.08 1.96 26.43
C ILE A 27 1.62 3.40 26.54
N TRP A 28 0.46 3.65 27.15
CA TRP A 28 -0.22 4.94 27.06
C TRP A 28 -0.20 5.78 28.34
N LEU A 29 -0.16 5.14 29.50
CA LEU A 29 -0.35 5.81 30.79
C LEU A 29 0.91 5.80 31.66
N GLU A 30 1.84 4.87 31.48
CA GLU A 30 3.12 4.85 32.18
C GLU A 30 3.98 6.10 31.92
N PRO A 31 4.00 6.69 30.70
CA PRO A 31 4.72 7.92 30.43
C PRO A 31 4.15 9.17 31.14
N LEU A 32 2.93 9.10 31.67
CA LEU A 32 2.30 10.20 32.39
C LEU A 32 2.98 10.44 33.75
N ARG A 33 3.10 11.71 34.14
CA ARG A 33 3.71 12.11 35.38
C ARG A 33 2.74 13.00 36.18
N ALA A 34 2.71 12.83 37.50
CA ALA A 34 2.00 13.78 38.32
C ALA A 34 2.77 15.13 38.35
N GLY A 35 2.09 16.19 38.02
CA GLY A 35 2.60 17.58 38.16
C GLY A 35 2.40 18.09 39.55
N GLU A 36 1.26 18.73 39.82
CA GLU A 36 0.92 19.34 41.15
C GLU A 36 -0.48 18.91 41.59
N LEU A 37 -0.63 18.77 42.90
CA LEU A 37 -1.95 18.60 43.54
C LEU A 37 -2.25 19.87 44.35
N THR A 38 -3.13 20.74 43.84
CA THR A 38 -3.49 22.01 44.49
C THR A 38 -5.01 22.19 44.49
N HIS A 39 -5.55 22.52 45.65
CA HIS A 39 -7.00 22.83 45.82
C HIS A 39 -7.96 21.81 45.17
N GLY A 40 -7.69 20.52 45.32
CA GLY A 40 -8.53 19.46 44.71
C GLY A 40 -8.33 19.28 43.21
N ARG A 41 -7.29 19.85 42.59
CA ARG A 41 -6.91 19.61 41.20
C ARG A 41 -5.61 18.82 41.14
N LEU A 42 -5.66 17.67 40.47
CA LEU A 42 -4.49 16.87 40.16
C LEU A 42 -4.08 17.17 38.70
N SER A 43 -2.98 17.88 38.54
CA SER A 43 -2.39 18.07 37.22
C SER A 43 -1.58 16.84 36.83
N ILE A 44 -1.81 16.31 35.63
CA ILE A 44 -1.08 15.18 35.06
C ILE A 44 -0.38 15.65 33.78
N GLU A 45 0.93 15.55 33.78
CA GLU A 45 1.75 15.88 32.62
C GLU A 45 1.73 14.74 31.60
N ALA A 46 1.39 15.07 30.36
CA ALA A 46 1.44 14.18 29.23
C ALA A 46 2.36 14.75 28.13
N PRO A 47 3.01 13.93 27.31
CA PRO A 47 3.74 14.40 26.14
C PRO A 47 2.86 15.30 25.27
N VAL A 48 3.41 16.43 24.77
CA VAL A 48 2.65 17.45 24.02
C VAL A 48 1.79 16.85 22.92
N GLN A 49 2.35 15.90 22.19
CA GLN A 49 1.69 15.22 21.07
C GLN A 49 0.58 14.25 21.52
N ALA A 50 0.68 13.69 22.73
CA ALA A 50 -0.27 12.72 23.27
C ALA A 50 -1.37 13.36 24.14
N CYS A 51 -1.18 14.57 24.65
CA CYS A 51 -2.03 15.20 25.65
C CYS A 51 -3.52 15.28 25.22
N GLY A 52 -3.79 15.69 23.99
CA GLY A 52 -5.15 15.75 23.43
C GLY A 52 -5.80 14.38 23.37
N TRP A 53 -5.09 13.43 22.79
CA TRP A 53 -5.57 12.06 22.61
C TRP A 53 -5.79 11.31 23.95
N VAL A 54 -4.85 11.41 24.89
CA VAL A 54 -5.01 10.83 26.24
C VAL A 54 -6.21 11.43 26.96
N ARG A 55 -6.45 12.73 26.81
CA ARG A 55 -7.63 13.40 27.36
C ARG A 55 -8.92 12.84 26.81
N ASP A 56 -9.02 12.69 25.51
CA ASP A 56 -10.24 12.25 24.84
C ASP A 56 -10.54 10.79 25.12
N ARG A 57 -9.50 9.95 25.18
CA ARG A 57 -9.65 8.50 25.31
C ARG A 57 -9.67 8.01 26.75
N PHE A 58 -8.75 8.48 27.56
CA PHE A 58 -8.54 8.01 28.93
C PHE A 58 -8.96 9.03 30.01
N GLY A 59 -9.37 10.24 29.65
CA GLY A 59 -9.73 11.28 30.61
C GLY A 59 -10.76 10.84 31.64
N ARG A 60 -11.78 10.08 31.23
CA ARG A 60 -12.80 9.54 32.15
C ARG A 60 -12.22 8.49 33.11
N ILE A 61 -11.33 7.64 32.62
CA ILE A 61 -10.69 6.58 33.43
C ILE A 61 -9.69 7.21 34.41
N LEU A 62 -8.89 8.17 33.94
CA LEU A 62 -7.97 8.95 34.78
C LEU A 62 -8.72 9.67 35.90
N GLN A 63 -9.84 10.31 35.56
CA GLN A 63 -10.71 10.93 36.55
C GLN A 63 -11.26 9.91 37.56
N ALA A 64 -11.78 8.79 37.11
CA ALA A 64 -12.36 7.76 38.00
C ALA A 64 -11.31 7.14 38.93
N CYS A 65 -10.11 6.81 38.42
CA CYS A 65 -9.03 6.28 39.25
C CYS A 65 -8.47 7.32 40.24
N ALA A 66 -8.35 8.58 39.84
CA ALA A 66 -7.96 9.67 40.74
C ALA A 66 -9.01 9.89 41.85
N THR A 67 -10.30 9.86 41.52
CA THR A 67 -11.40 9.95 42.45
C THR A 67 -11.40 8.76 43.44
N SER A 68 -11.15 7.54 42.98
CA SER A 68 -11.05 6.36 43.86
C SER A 68 -9.93 6.47 44.90
N VAL A 69 -8.82 7.13 44.54
CA VAL A 69 -7.65 7.28 45.44
C VAL A 69 -7.72 8.51 46.35
N LEU A 70 -8.25 9.62 45.84
CA LEU A 70 -8.20 10.94 46.49
C LEU A 70 -9.55 11.44 47.00
N GLY A 71 -10.67 10.82 46.59
CA GLY A 71 -12.03 11.24 46.98
C GLY A 71 -12.75 12.05 45.88
N ASP A 72 -14.05 12.31 46.08
CA ASP A 72 -14.96 12.85 45.07
C ASP A 72 -14.74 14.34 44.70
N GLU A 73 -13.92 15.07 45.43
CA GLU A 73 -13.65 16.50 45.16
C GLU A 73 -12.47 16.76 44.20
N VAL A 74 -11.84 15.69 43.66
CA VAL A 74 -10.65 15.85 42.82
C VAL A 74 -11.03 15.97 41.35
N VAL A 75 -10.45 16.97 40.67
CA VAL A 75 -10.54 17.16 39.22
C VAL A 75 -9.18 16.93 38.61
N VAL A 76 -9.14 16.03 37.62
CA VAL A 76 -7.92 15.74 36.84
C VAL A 76 -7.79 16.71 35.68
N GLU A 77 -6.63 17.37 35.60
CA GLU A 77 -6.28 18.27 34.50
C GLU A 77 -5.03 17.74 33.76
N LEU A 78 -5.17 17.40 32.51
CA LEU A 78 -4.04 16.97 31.63
C LEU A 78 -3.37 18.23 31.06
N ILE A 79 -2.09 18.39 31.36
CA ILE A 79 -1.25 19.49 30.87
C ILE A 79 -0.14 18.96 29.97
N PRO A 80 0.17 19.64 28.84
CA PRO A 80 1.28 19.26 28.02
C PRO A 80 2.61 19.51 28.74
N SER A 81 3.41 18.44 28.91
CA SER A 81 4.76 18.59 29.48
C SER A 81 5.66 19.19 28.40
N ALA A 82 6.33 20.28 28.69
CA ALA A 82 7.42 20.78 27.85
C ALA A 82 8.55 19.76 27.96
N ALA A 83 8.72 18.97 26.92
CA ALA A 83 9.82 18.01 26.83
C ALA A 83 11.12 18.74 27.08
N VAL A 84 11.84 18.36 28.14
CA VAL A 84 13.24 18.72 28.31
C VAL A 84 13.99 18.04 27.18
N HIS A 85 14.16 18.73 26.07
CA HIS A 85 15.11 18.37 25.05
C HIS A 85 16.49 18.49 25.67
N GLY A 86 17.05 17.36 26.09
CA GLY A 86 18.44 17.24 26.46
C GLY A 86 19.32 17.61 25.28
N GLY A 87 20.00 18.78 25.40
CA GLY A 87 21.31 19.06 24.81
C GLY A 87 21.42 19.06 23.31
N GLU A 88 21.18 20.19 22.67
CA GLU A 88 21.94 20.54 21.48
C GLU A 88 23.43 20.72 21.84
N PRO A 89 24.38 20.16 21.10
CA PRO A 89 25.78 20.53 21.26
C PRO A 89 25.99 21.87 20.54
N GLY A 90 26.02 22.95 21.35
CA GLY A 90 26.47 24.26 20.89
C GLY A 90 27.88 24.20 20.33
N ILE A 91 27.99 24.61 19.07
CA ILE A 91 29.25 24.90 18.41
C ILE A 91 29.85 26.13 19.06
N HIS A 92 30.83 26.00 19.93
CA HIS A 92 31.77 27.05 20.27
C HIS A 92 33.14 26.73 19.66
N THR A 93 33.45 27.49 18.63
CA THR A 93 34.79 27.66 18.10
C THR A 93 35.67 28.43 19.07
N SER A 94 36.86 27.89 19.33
CA SER A 94 38.16 28.56 19.36
C SER A 94 39.11 28.08 20.47
N PRO A 95 40.43 28.34 20.36
CA PRO A 95 41.36 27.26 20.02
C PRO A 95 42.38 26.99 21.17
N PRO A 96 43.53 26.33 20.90
CA PRO A 96 44.15 25.38 21.85
C PRO A 96 45.26 26.00 22.65
N ASP A 97 45.55 25.45 23.82
CA ASP A 97 46.94 25.43 24.32
C ASP A 97 47.20 24.29 25.33
N ARG A 98 48.11 23.45 24.90
CA ARG A 98 49.34 22.90 25.50
C ARG A 98 49.35 22.25 26.88
N LEU A 99 49.88 21.04 26.81
CA LEU A 99 50.95 20.44 27.63
C LEU A 99 50.63 19.79 28.99
N GLY A 100 50.92 18.50 29.03
CA GLY A 100 51.81 18.00 30.08
C GLY A 100 51.28 16.91 30.96
N GLY A 101 51.90 15.76 30.90
CA GLY A 101 52.38 15.08 32.07
C GLY A 101 51.80 13.75 32.47
N ASP A 102 52.55 12.77 32.14
CA ASP A 102 52.72 11.42 32.69
C ASP A 102 52.20 11.19 34.14
N SER A 103 51.66 10.04 34.46
CA SER A 103 52.37 9.01 35.22
C SER A 103 51.52 7.81 35.60
N TRP A 104 52.15 6.68 35.49
CA TRP A 104 51.79 5.35 35.92
C TRP A 104 51.61 5.21 37.45
N SER A 105 50.71 4.30 37.90
CA SER A 105 51.11 3.15 38.74
C SER A 105 49.92 2.33 39.26
N ARG A 106 49.97 1.07 38.96
CA ARG A 106 49.78 -0.17 39.72
C ARG A 106 49.02 -0.13 41.06
N GLY A 107 48.15 -1.12 41.23
CA GLY A 107 47.77 -1.63 42.52
C GLY A 107 46.59 -2.60 42.51
N ALA A 108 46.87 -3.86 42.71
CA ALA A 108 45.96 -5.00 42.78
C ALA A 108 45.04 -4.96 44.00
N GLY A 109 43.87 -5.59 43.89
CA GLY A 109 42.97 -5.86 45.02
C GLY A 109 41.71 -6.60 44.60
N TYR A 110 41.74 -7.91 44.69
CA TYR A 110 40.62 -8.82 44.51
C TYR A 110 39.80 -8.84 45.79
N SER A 111 38.47 -8.68 45.71
CA SER A 111 37.48 -9.34 46.58
C SER A 111 36.06 -9.25 46.05
N PRO A 112 35.29 -10.35 46.09
CA PRO A 112 33.97 -10.44 45.48
C PRO A 112 32.90 -10.03 46.50
N GLU A 113 31.84 -9.36 46.06
CA GLU A 113 30.48 -9.55 46.50
C GLU A 113 29.53 -8.41 46.10
N ARG A 114 28.35 -8.84 45.70
CA ARG A 114 27.08 -8.10 45.47
C ARG A 114 26.92 -7.41 44.12
N LEU A 115 26.24 -8.15 43.28
CA LEU A 115 25.51 -7.62 42.14
C LEU A 115 24.42 -6.60 42.62
N PRO A 116 24.45 -5.37 42.11
CA PRO A 116 23.30 -4.51 42.19
C PRO A 116 22.30 -4.88 41.07
N PRO A 117 20.99 -4.57 41.27
CA PRO A 117 19.97 -4.89 40.28
C PRO A 117 20.21 -4.12 38.98
N HIS A 118 20.08 -4.83 37.87
CA HIS A 118 20.19 -4.28 36.53
C HIS A 118 19.17 -3.15 36.34
N ARG A 119 19.62 -1.90 36.47
CA ARG A 119 18.99 -0.79 35.80
C ARG A 119 19.32 -0.96 34.30
N ALA A 120 18.41 -1.54 33.56
CA ALA A 120 18.46 -1.51 32.10
C ALA A 120 18.34 -0.03 31.68
N SER A 121 19.43 0.51 31.17
CA SER A 121 19.41 1.77 30.44
C SER A 121 18.48 1.58 29.24
N ALA A 122 17.34 2.24 29.26
CA ALA A 122 16.42 2.31 28.13
C ALA A 122 17.07 3.16 27.02
N THR A 123 17.98 2.53 26.26
CA THR A 123 18.35 3.03 24.95
C THR A 123 17.33 2.50 23.98
N SER A 124 16.63 3.41 23.34
CA SER A 124 15.73 3.20 22.20
C SER A 124 16.23 2.05 21.32
N ARG A 125 15.57 0.87 21.39
CA ARG A 125 15.94 -0.30 20.61
C ARG A 125 15.11 -0.38 19.34
N VAL A 126 15.11 0.66 18.55
CA VAL A 126 14.90 0.49 17.12
C VAL A 126 16.20 -0.10 16.59
N SER A 127 16.19 -1.36 16.17
CA SER A 127 17.35 -1.97 15.53
C SER A 127 17.67 -1.14 14.29
N ALA A 128 18.92 -0.70 14.12
CA ALA A 128 19.38 0.11 13.00
C ALA A 128 19.19 -0.55 11.60
N ALA A 129 18.56 -1.71 11.53
CA ALA A 129 18.28 -2.50 10.32
C ALA A 129 16.79 -2.53 9.95
N ASP A 130 15.88 -2.03 10.80
CA ASP A 130 14.44 -2.04 10.48
C ASP A 130 14.08 -0.75 9.76
N PRO A 131 13.35 -0.81 8.64
CA PRO A 131 12.87 0.40 8.00
C PRO A 131 11.96 1.15 8.98
N LEU A 132 12.32 2.39 9.31
CA LEU A 132 11.45 3.29 10.05
C LEU A 132 10.11 3.42 9.31
N PRO A 133 8.98 3.55 10.02
CA PRO A 133 7.70 3.83 9.38
C PRO A 133 7.85 5.02 8.44
N ASN A 134 7.28 4.93 7.26
CA ASN A 134 7.31 6.04 6.32
C ASN A 134 6.50 7.20 6.90
N PRO A 135 7.10 8.38 7.18
CA PRO A 135 6.42 9.50 7.84
C PRO A 135 5.24 10.06 7.02
N LYS A 136 5.11 9.65 5.76
CA LYS A 136 3.98 10.00 4.90
C LYS A 136 2.78 9.05 5.05
N LEU A 137 2.94 7.92 5.74
CA LEU A 137 1.91 6.88 5.88
C LEU A 137 1.37 6.85 7.31
N THR A 138 0.60 7.88 7.67
CA THR A 138 -0.04 8.04 8.97
C THR A 138 -1.55 7.83 8.89
N PHE A 139 -2.23 7.62 10.02
CA PHE A 139 -3.70 7.56 10.06
C PHE A 139 -4.34 8.84 9.55
N ASP A 140 -3.74 10.01 9.83
CA ASP A 140 -4.25 11.29 9.35
C ASP A 140 -4.20 11.40 7.83
N GLN A 141 -3.24 10.77 7.18
CA GLN A 141 -3.13 10.73 5.72
C GLN A 141 -3.99 9.65 5.08
N PHE A 142 -4.46 8.67 5.84
CA PHE A 142 -5.34 7.63 5.33
C PHE A 142 -6.74 8.19 5.05
N VAL A 143 -7.31 7.83 3.91
CA VAL A 143 -8.68 8.23 3.52
C VAL A 143 -9.63 7.09 3.80
N ILE A 144 -10.62 7.35 4.68
CA ILE A 144 -11.62 6.36 5.07
C ILE A 144 -12.77 6.38 4.07
N GLY A 145 -13.12 5.20 3.56
CA GLY A 145 -14.29 4.95 2.73
C GLY A 145 -15.02 3.69 3.20
N ASP A 146 -16.12 3.34 2.55
CA ASP A 146 -16.92 2.17 2.96
C ASP A 146 -16.14 0.85 2.79
N GLY A 147 -15.23 0.80 1.81
CA GLY A 147 -14.43 -0.40 1.54
C GLY A 147 -13.28 -0.66 2.53
N ASN A 148 -12.91 0.30 3.38
CA ASN A 148 -11.77 0.18 4.29
C ASN A 148 -12.05 0.59 5.74
N ARG A 149 -13.28 1.01 6.05
CA ARG A 149 -13.69 1.51 7.37
C ARG A 149 -13.44 0.52 8.49
N LEU A 150 -13.76 -0.77 8.27
CA LEU A 150 -13.52 -1.82 9.26
C LEU A 150 -12.02 -2.01 9.52
N ALA A 151 -11.21 -2.10 8.45
CA ALA A 151 -9.78 -2.29 8.57
C ALA A 151 -9.10 -1.09 9.25
N HIS A 152 -9.52 0.14 8.92
CA HIS A 152 -9.03 1.35 9.58
C HIS A 152 -9.39 1.36 11.07
N ALA A 153 -10.66 1.10 11.43
CA ALA A 153 -11.10 1.07 12.84
C ALA A 153 -10.37 -0.01 13.63
N ALA A 154 -10.18 -1.21 13.05
CA ALA A 154 -9.44 -2.29 13.67
C ALA A 154 -7.95 -1.93 13.87
N ALA A 155 -7.32 -1.34 12.84
CA ALA A 155 -5.93 -0.91 12.92
C ALA A 155 -5.72 0.17 14.00
N LEU A 156 -6.62 1.14 14.08
CA LEU A 156 -6.59 2.18 15.12
C LEU A 156 -6.77 1.57 16.51
N THR A 157 -7.75 0.66 16.69
CA THR A 157 -7.98 -0.03 17.96
C THR A 157 -6.77 -0.86 18.40
N VAL A 158 -6.11 -1.55 17.47
CA VAL A 158 -4.89 -2.32 17.76
C VAL A 158 -3.74 -1.39 18.14
N ALA A 159 -3.60 -0.24 17.49
CA ALA A 159 -2.59 0.74 17.87
C ALA A 159 -2.87 1.37 19.24
N GLU A 160 -4.15 1.56 19.60
CA GLU A 160 -4.57 2.07 20.90
C GLU A 160 -4.47 1.03 22.04
N MET A 161 -4.76 -0.24 21.76
CA MET A 161 -4.81 -1.32 22.75
C MET A 161 -4.11 -2.59 22.24
N PRO A 162 -2.79 -2.55 22.03
CA PRO A 162 -2.05 -3.69 21.50
C PRO A 162 -2.12 -4.89 22.44
N GLY A 163 -2.30 -6.07 21.85
CA GLY A 163 -2.44 -7.36 22.55
C GLY A 163 -3.81 -7.61 23.16
N GLN A 164 -4.69 -6.61 23.25
CA GLN A 164 -5.97 -6.75 23.97
C GLN A 164 -7.20 -6.82 23.07
N ALA A 165 -7.20 -6.09 21.94
CA ALA A 165 -8.40 -5.98 21.11
C ALA A 165 -8.50 -7.13 20.09
N TYR A 166 -7.65 -7.09 19.08
CA TYR A 166 -7.66 -8.02 17.95
C TYR A 166 -6.26 -8.58 17.76
N ASN A 167 -6.03 -9.82 18.19
CA ASN A 167 -4.73 -10.44 18.06
C ASN A 167 -4.86 -11.89 17.54
N PRO A 168 -4.35 -12.22 16.35
CA PRO A 168 -3.77 -11.30 15.38
C PRO A 168 -4.82 -10.39 14.71
N LEU A 169 -4.41 -9.25 14.19
CA LEU A 169 -5.16 -8.50 13.19
C LEU A 169 -4.62 -8.90 11.81
N PHE A 170 -5.49 -9.40 10.95
CA PHE A 170 -5.14 -9.78 9.58
C PHE A 170 -5.83 -8.85 8.58
N ILE A 171 -5.07 -8.02 7.86
CA ILE A 171 -5.56 -7.06 6.88
C ILE A 171 -5.38 -7.65 5.49
N CYS A 172 -6.46 -7.92 4.76
CA CYS A 172 -6.39 -8.50 3.42
C CYS A 172 -7.03 -7.61 2.37
N GLY A 173 -6.65 -7.80 1.12
CA GLY A 173 -7.22 -7.08 -0.02
C GLY A 173 -6.25 -6.94 -1.19
N PRO A 174 -6.72 -6.53 -2.38
CA PRO A 174 -5.90 -6.44 -3.57
C PRO A 174 -4.63 -5.59 -3.40
N PRO A 175 -3.63 -5.74 -4.26
CA PRO A 175 -2.45 -4.87 -4.23
C PRO A 175 -2.81 -3.39 -4.41
N GLY A 176 -2.15 -2.51 -3.63
CA GLY A 176 -2.29 -1.06 -3.78
C GLY A 176 -3.54 -0.42 -3.19
N VAL A 177 -4.29 -1.11 -2.31
CA VAL A 177 -5.49 -0.55 -1.64
C VAL A 177 -5.20 0.15 -0.31
N GLY A 178 -3.93 0.14 0.17
CA GLY A 178 -3.53 0.83 1.40
C GLY A 178 -3.20 -0.07 2.59
N LYS A 179 -3.01 -1.39 2.42
CA LYS A 179 -2.62 -2.31 3.52
C LYS A 179 -1.33 -1.88 4.20
N THR A 180 -0.26 -1.67 3.43
CA THR A 180 1.03 -1.17 3.94
C THR A 180 0.88 0.18 4.64
N HIS A 181 -0.03 1.05 4.18
CA HIS A 181 -0.33 2.32 4.82
C HIS A 181 -0.90 2.11 6.23
N LEU A 182 -1.87 1.22 6.39
CA LEU A 182 -2.42 0.90 7.72
C LEU A 182 -1.36 0.30 8.65
N LEU A 183 -0.51 -0.62 8.18
CA LEU A 183 0.59 -1.16 8.99
C LEU A 183 1.56 -0.07 9.43
N SER A 184 1.96 0.81 8.50
CA SER A 184 2.85 1.94 8.80
C SER A 184 2.21 2.92 9.78
N SER A 185 0.90 3.19 9.63
CA SER A 185 0.15 4.07 10.54
C SER A 185 0.09 3.50 11.97
N ILE A 186 -0.08 2.17 12.12
CA ILE A 186 -0.02 1.51 13.42
C ILE A 186 1.37 1.72 14.05
N ALA A 187 2.43 1.45 13.29
CA ALA A 187 3.80 1.61 13.78
C ALA A 187 4.11 3.07 14.17
N ASP A 188 3.71 4.02 13.32
CA ASP A 188 3.89 5.45 13.56
C ASP A 188 3.20 5.90 14.85
N LEU A 189 1.93 5.55 15.01
CA LEU A 189 1.14 5.91 16.20
C LEU A 189 1.74 5.31 17.48
N LEU A 190 2.14 4.03 17.47
CA LEU A 190 2.76 3.36 18.61
C LEU A 190 4.09 4.01 19.01
N LEU A 191 4.97 4.26 18.04
CA LEU A 191 6.30 4.83 18.29
C LEU A 191 6.26 6.31 18.68
N ALA A 192 5.30 7.09 18.14
CA ALA A 192 5.10 8.49 18.51
C ALA A 192 4.69 8.63 19.98
N HIS A 193 3.87 7.71 20.51
CA HIS A 193 3.36 7.78 21.87
C HIS A 193 4.23 7.03 22.88
N ASN A 194 4.92 5.97 22.47
CA ASN A 194 5.84 5.23 23.32
C ASN A 194 7.13 4.84 22.58
N PRO A 195 8.12 5.73 22.54
CA PRO A 195 9.41 5.45 21.87
C PRO A 195 10.19 4.28 22.47
N GLY A 196 9.82 3.82 23.67
CA GLY A 196 10.45 2.66 24.34
C GLY A 196 9.88 1.31 23.91
N LEU A 197 8.78 1.31 23.13
CA LEU A 197 8.12 0.09 22.70
C LEU A 197 8.97 -0.62 21.61
N ALA A 198 9.17 -1.91 21.77
CA ALA A 198 9.87 -2.73 20.78
C ALA A 198 8.92 -3.11 19.63
N VAL A 199 8.75 -2.21 18.66
CA VAL A 199 7.95 -2.43 17.44
C VAL A 199 8.85 -2.91 16.32
N ARG A 200 8.49 -4.01 15.67
CA ARG A 200 9.18 -4.52 14.49
C ARG A 200 8.26 -4.54 13.29
N VAL A 201 8.66 -3.84 12.24
CA VAL A 201 8.00 -3.84 10.93
C VAL A 201 8.86 -4.63 9.97
N THR A 202 8.28 -5.62 9.28
CA THR A 202 8.98 -6.45 8.30
C THR A 202 8.03 -6.89 7.18
N THR A 203 8.57 -7.52 6.15
CA THR A 203 7.77 -8.20 5.12
C THR A 203 7.98 -9.70 5.19
N GLY A 204 7.04 -10.50 4.66
CA GLY A 204 7.22 -11.95 4.54
C GLY A 204 8.48 -12.34 3.77
N GLU A 205 8.86 -11.53 2.78
CA GLU A 205 10.10 -11.72 2.02
C GLU A 205 11.35 -11.41 2.86
N THR A 206 11.36 -10.27 3.56
CA THR A 206 12.48 -9.87 4.44
C THR A 206 12.70 -10.88 5.55
N PHE A 207 11.61 -11.32 6.21
CA PHE A 207 11.67 -12.38 7.22
C PHE A 207 12.32 -13.66 6.67
N THR A 208 11.91 -14.07 5.46
CA THR A 208 12.49 -15.24 4.78
C THR A 208 13.98 -15.07 4.54
N ASN A 209 14.40 -13.93 3.99
CA ASN A 209 15.80 -13.66 3.65
C ASN A 209 16.69 -13.59 4.89
N GLU A 210 16.21 -12.95 5.98
CA GLU A 210 16.92 -12.91 7.25
C GLU A 210 17.06 -14.31 7.88
N PHE A 211 16.00 -15.12 7.82
CA PHE A 211 16.04 -16.50 8.35
C PHE A 211 17.02 -17.38 7.55
N LEU A 212 16.96 -17.34 6.22
CA LEU A 212 17.89 -18.07 5.37
C LEU A 212 19.34 -17.65 5.58
N GLY A 213 19.56 -16.33 5.77
CA GLY A 213 20.87 -15.77 6.14
C GLY A 213 21.36 -16.29 7.49
N ALA A 214 20.49 -16.33 8.49
CA ALA A 214 20.78 -16.87 9.82
C ALA A 214 21.10 -18.37 9.80
N LEU A 215 20.38 -19.15 8.98
CA LEU A 215 20.66 -20.58 8.78
C LEU A 215 22.06 -20.79 8.17
N SER A 216 22.39 -20.04 7.13
CA SER A 216 23.68 -20.12 6.43
C SER A 216 24.84 -19.66 7.33
N GLY A 217 24.64 -18.61 8.12
CA GLY A 217 25.60 -18.05 9.06
C GLY A 217 25.66 -18.77 10.41
N ARG A 218 24.88 -19.83 10.63
CA ARG A 218 24.75 -20.57 11.92
C ARG A 218 24.41 -19.66 13.11
N ASN A 219 23.64 -18.59 12.89
CA ASN A 219 23.27 -17.59 13.89
C ASN A 219 21.76 -17.51 14.10
N THR A 220 21.10 -18.67 14.17
CA THR A 220 19.64 -18.77 14.30
C THR A 220 19.13 -18.25 15.65
N GLU A 221 19.94 -18.35 16.72
CA GLU A 221 19.52 -17.85 18.05
C GLU A 221 19.43 -16.31 18.09
N ALA A 222 20.35 -15.60 17.43
CA ALA A 222 20.26 -14.15 17.32
C ALA A 222 19.04 -13.72 16.49
N PHE A 223 18.72 -14.46 15.43
CA PHE A 223 17.48 -14.24 14.65
C PHE A 223 16.24 -14.43 15.53
N LYS A 224 16.14 -15.56 16.22
CA LYS A 224 15.01 -15.86 17.12
C LYS A 224 14.87 -14.79 18.21
N SER A 225 15.98 -14.39 18.83
CA SER A 225 15.98 -13.34 19.86
C SER A 225 15.42 -12.02 19.32
N ARG A 226 15.79 -11.63 18.09
CA ARG A 226 15.31 -10.38 17.45
C ARG A 226 13.80 -10.36 17.18
N PHE A 227 13.18 -11.51 16.91
CA PHE A 227 11.75 -11.60 16.61
C PHE A 227 10.88 -11.98 17.81
N ARG A 228 11.44 -12.62 18.83
CA ARG A 228 10.66 -13.12 19.97
C ARG A 228 10.66 -12.19 21.20
N HIS A 229 11.56 -11.18 21.22
CA HIS A 229 11.65 -10.19 22.32
C HIS A 229 11.16 -8.80 21.88
N ILE A 230 10.02 -8.76 21.22
CA ILE A 230 9.37 -7.53 20.76
C ILE A 230 7.97 -7.44 21.36
N ASP A 231 7.42 -6.24 21.39
CA ASP A 231 6.08 -5.99 21.90
C ASP A 231 5.01 -6.05 20.80
N VAL A 232 5.39 -5.60 19.59
CA VAL A 232 4.50 -5.57 18.44
C VAL A 232 5.23 -6.06 17.19
N LEU A 233 4.66 -7.04 16.51
CA LEU A 233 5.13 -7.54 15.21
C LEU A 233 4.15 -7.14 14.11
N LEU A 234 4.64 -6.39 13.13
CA LEU A 234 3.90 -5.99 11.93
C LEU A 234 4.55 -6.66 10.72
N VAL A 235 3.83 -7.51 10.01
CA VAL A 235 4.35 -8.25 8.84
C VAL A 235 3.51 -7.92 7.62
N ASP A 236 4.12 -7.26 6.66
CA ASP A 236 3.48 -6.97 5.38
C ASP A 236 3.69 -8.13 4.41
N ASP A 237 2.68 -8.37 3.57
CA ASP A 237 2.73 -9.33 2.47
C ASP A 237 3.13 -10.76 2.89
N VAL A 238 2.40 -11.35 3.86
CA VAL A 238 2.67 -12.71 4.37
C VAL A 238 2.49 -13.81 3.32
N GLN A 239 1.84 -13.56 2.19
CA GLN A 239 1.75 -14.50 1.06
C GLN A 239 3.12 -14.91 0.52
N PHE A 240 4.16 -14.10 0.72
CA PHE A 240 5.54 -14.46 0.34
C PHE A 240 6.17 -15.56 1.21
N LEU A 241 5.52 -15.98 2.29
CA LEU A 241 5.91 -17.16 3.06
C LEU A 241 5.54 -18.47 2.36
N GLU A 242 4.50 -18.46 1.51
CA GLU A 242 3.99 -19.65 0.83
C GLU A 242 5.08 -20.48 0.14
N ARG A 243 4.98 -21.81 0.21
CA ARG A 243 5.90 -22.80 -0.39
C ARG A 243 7.33 -22.77 0.16
N LYS A 244 7.54 -22.21 1.34
CA LYS A 244 8.85 -22.14 1.99
C LYS A 244 8.81 -22.85 3.33
N THR A 245 8.62 -24.16 3.33
CA THR A 245 8.32 -25.02 4.50
C THR A 245 9.16 -24.70 5.73
N ARG A 246 10.49 -24.54 5.59
CA ARG A 246 11.36 -24.20 6.74
C ARG A 246 11.10 -22.80 7.30
N THR A 247 10.77 -21.86 6.43
CA THR A 247 10.45 -20.48 6.85
C THR A 247 9.07 -20.44 7.49
N GLU A 248 8.10 -21.19 6.93
CA GLU A 248 6.75 -21.33 7.49
C GLU A 248 6.82 -21.91 8.91
N GLU A 249 7.63 -22.95 9.12
CA GLU A 249 7.84 -23.56 10.43
C GLU A 249 8.45 -22.58 11.45
N GLU A 250 9.50 -21.84 11.09
CA GLU A 250 10.09 -20.84 12.00
C GLU A 250 9.15 -19.66 12.24
N PHE A 251 8.38 -19.26 11.22
CA PHE A 251 7.37 -18.20 11.39
C PHE A 251 6.27 -18.66 12.35
N PHE A 252 5.81 -19.92 12.25
CA PHE A 252 4.85 -20.51 13.18
C PHE A 252 5.35 -20.50 14.63
N HIS A 253 6.60 -20.87 14.85
CA HIS A 253 7.21 -20.82 16.18
C HIS A 253 7.35 -19.38 16.71
N THR A 254 7.69 -18.44 15.85
CA THR A 254 7.79 -17.00 16.19
C THR A 254 6.41 -16.44 16.54
N PHE A 255 5.40 -16.77 15.72
CA PHE A 255 4.01 -16.38 15.96
C PHE A 255 3.51 -16.86 17.32
N ASN A 256 3.66 -18.17 17.60
CA ASN A 256 3.19 -18.72 18.88
C ASN A 256 3.94 -18.12 20.08
N ALA A 257 5.26 -17.93 19.98
CA ALA A 257 6.04 -17.33 21.06
C ALA A 257 5.56 -15.91 21.42
N LEU A 258 5.16 -15.12 20.42
CA LEU A 258 4.60 -13.78 20.63
C LEU A 258 3.15 -13.84 21.14
N TYR A 259 2.33 -14.66 20.49
CA TYR A 259 0.92 -14.80 20.81
C TYR A 259 0.69 -15.29 22.25
N ASP A 260 1.44 -16.32 22.67
CA ASP A 260 1.34 -16.89 24.03
C ASP A 260 1.82 -15.91 25.12
N CYS A 261 2.66 -14.93 24.75
CA CYS A 261 3.09 -13.83 25.61
C CYS A 261 2.16 -12.60 25.54
N GLY A 262 1.02 -12.68 24.84
CA GLY A 262 0.09 -11.56 24.68
C GLY A 262 0.61 -10.43 23.79
N ARG A 263 1.70 -10.63 23.02
CA ARG A 263 2.28 -9.62 22.17
C ARG A 263 1.43 -9.40 20.93
N GLN A 264 1.31 -8.16 20.48
CA GLN A 264 0.48 -7.84 19.31
C GLN A 264 1.11 -8.32 18.01
N ILE A 265 0.30 -8.97 17.18
CA ILE A 265 0.67 -9.40 15.83
C ILE A 265 -0.32 -8.77 14.84
N VAL A 266 0.22 -8.10 13.80
CA VAL A 266 -0.57 -7.57 12.68
C VAL A 266 0.05 -8.10 11.38
N LEU A 267 -0.79 -8.64 10.53
CA LEU A 267 -0.39 -9.28 9.28
C LEU A 267 -1.13 -8.63 8.11
N SER A 268 -0.48 -8.49 6.97
CA SER A 268 -1.17 -8.13 5.73
C SER A 268 -0.98 -9.18 4.64
N SER A 269 -1.96 -9.30 3.74
CA SER A 269 -1.89 -10.18 2.58
C SER A 269 -2.71 -9.63 1.41
N ASP A 270 -2.42 -10.11 0.20
CA ASP A 270 -3.21 -9.83 -1.00
C ASP A 270 -4.58 -10.55 -1.02
N ARG A 271 -4.75 -11.56 -0.16
CA ARG A 271 -5.96 -12.41 -0.04
C ARG A 271 -6.18 -12.88 1.40
N PRO A 272 -7.41 -13.29 1.75
CA PRO A 272 -7.73 -13.76 3.11
C PRO A 272 -7.01 -15.08 3.44
N PRO A 273 -6.85 -15.43 4.73
CA PRO A 273 -6.12 -16.64 5.16
C PRO A 273 -6.62 -17.94 4.50
N ARG A 274 -7.93 -18.08 4.31
CA ARG A 274 -8.53 -19.28 3.68
C ARG A 274 -8.06 -19.51 2.24
N ASP A 275 -7.63 -18.46 1.54
CA ASP A 275 -7.21 -18.50 0.14
C ASP A 275 -5.68 -18.65 -0.02
N LEU A 276 -4.92 -18.67 1.08
CA LEU A 276 -3.49 -18.97 1.13
C LEU A 276 -3.26 -20.49 1.13
N GLN A 277 -3.70 -21.17 0.05
CA GLN A 277 -3.74 -22.63 -0.01
C GLN A 277 -2.36 -23.31 0.00
N ALA A 278 -1.32 -22.60 -0.40
CA ALA A 278 0.04 -23.13 -0.40
C ALA A 278 0.77 -22.95 0.95
N LEU A 279 0.12 -22.30 1.93
CA LEU A 279 0.60 -22.15 3.29
C LEU A 279 0.16 -23.37 4.15
N GLU A 280 0.98 -23.78 5.12
CA GLU A 280 0.62 -24.84 6.05
C GLU A 280 -0.69 -24.54 6.78
N ASP A 281 -1.56 -25.56 6.96
CA ASP A 281 -2.89 -25.42 7.57
C ASP A 281 -2.85 -24.77 8.96
N ARG A 282 -1.88 -25.16 9.79
CA ARG A 282 -1.70 -24.61 11.14
C ARG A 282 -1.38 -23.11 11.16
N LEU A 283 -0.62 -22.60 10.19
CA LEU A 283 -0.39 -21.14 10.04
C LEU A 283 -1.65 -20.43 9.57
N ARG A 284 -2.35 -21.03 8.62
CA ARG A 284 -3.60 -20.48 8.10
C ARG A 284 -4.67 -20.36 9.18
N GLU A 285 -4.79 -21.36 10.05
CA GLU A 285 -5.67 -21.33 11.22
C GLU A 285 -5.28 -20.23 12.21
N ARG A 286 -3.97 -20.06 12.48
CA ARG A 286 -3.47 -18.98 13.34
C ARG A 286 -3.76 -17.60 12.77
N PHE A 287 -3.60 -17.39 11.47
CA PHE A 287 -3.91 -16.13 10.81
C PHE A 287 -5.40 -15.80 10.87
N GLY A 288 -6.26 -16.80 10.80
CA GLY A 288 -7.71 -16.64 10.91
C GLY A 288 -8.25 -16.60 12.35
N SER A 289 -7.44 -16.84 13.38
CA SER A 289 -7.91 -16.94 14.77
C SER A 289 -8.30 -15.59 15.40
N GLY A 290 -7.83 -14.48 14.84
CA GLY A 290 -8.17 -13.13 15.29
C GLY A 290 -9.18 -12.44 14.38
N LEU A 291 -9.01 -11.12 14.18
CA LEU A 291 -9.86 -10.36 13.27
C LEU A 291 -9.27 -10.34 11.86
N VAL A 292 -10.04 -10.78 10.88
CA VAL A 292 -9.72 -10.63 9.45
C VAL A 292 -10.51 -9.43 8.90
N ALA A 293 -9.79 -8.39 8.49
CA ALA A 293 -10.35 -7.16 7.96
C ALA A 293 -10.03 -7.01 6.46
N ASP A 294 -11.07 -6.95 5.64
CA ASP A 294 -10.96 -6.81 4.20
C ASP A 294 -10.86 -5.32 3.79
N VAL A 295 -9.94 -5.01 2.89
CA VAL A 295 -9.78 -3.68 2.28
C VAL A 295 -10.09 -3.80 0.80
N ARG A 296 -11.18 -3.15 0.38
CA ARG A 296 -11.64 -3.16 -1.01
C ARG A 296 -11.12 -1.95 -1.79
N PRO A 297 -11.11 -2.03 -3.13
CA PRO A 297 -10.84 -0.87 -3.96
C PRO A 297 -11.75 0.31 -3.59
N PRO A 298 -11.23 1.55 -3.61
CA PRO A 298 -11.99 2.73 -3.25
C PRO A 298 -13.07 3.07 -4.29
N ASP A 299 -14.22 3.55 -3.84
CA ASP A 299 -15.25 4.13 -4.69
C ASP A 299 -14.81 5.50 -5.27
N LEU A 300 -15.59 6.08 -6.16
CA LEU A 300 -15.25 7.34 -6.82
C LEU A 300 -15.07 8.49 -5.81
N ALA A 301 -15.92 8.58 -4.80
CA ALA A 301 -15.86 9.63 -3.80
C ALA A 301 -14.57 9.51 -2.95
N THR A 302 -14.20 8.29 -2.58
CA THR A 302 -12.98 7.99 -1.85
C THR A 302 -11.75 8.28 -2.73
N ARG A 303 -11.77 7.90 -4.03
CA ARG A 303 -10.68 8.21 -4.98
C ARG A 303 -10.46 9.72 -5.13
N MET A 304 -11.54 10.49 -5.27
CA MET A 304 -11.48 11.96 -5.32
C MET A 304 -10.85 12.54 -4.05
N THR A 305 -11.24 12.04 -2.89
CA THR A 305 -10.70 12.50 -1.61
C THR A 305 -9.21 12.16 -1.46
N ILE A 306 -8.78 10.98 -1.92
CA ILE A 306 -7.35 10.58 -1.95
C ILE A 306 -6.56 11.55 -2.83
N LEU A 307 -7.05 11.83 -4.04
CA LEU A 307 -6.38 12.74 -4.97
C LEU A 307 -6.27 14.17 -4.44
N ARG A 308 -7.36 14.69 -3.84
CA ARG A 308 -7.34 16.03 -3.20
C ARG A 308 -6.31 16.10 -2.09
N LYS A 309 -6.33 15.11 -1.19
CA LYS A 309 -5.39 15.05 -0.06
C LYS A 309 -3.95 14.95 -0.53
N ARG A 310 -3.71 14.15 -1.59
CA ARG A 310 -2.40 14.02 -2.20
C ARG A 310 -1.94 15.31 -2.87
N ALA A 311 -2.81 15.97 -3.62
CA ALA A 311 -2.52 17.25 -4.26
C ALA A 311 -2.19 18.34 -3.23
N GLN A 312 -2.94 18.42 -2.13
CA GLN A 312 -2.68 19.34 -1.03
C GLN A 312 -1.33 19.05 -0.33
N HIS A 313 -1.04 17.77 -0.09
CA HIS A 313 0.23 17.37 0.55
C HIS A 313 1.46 17.68 -0.31
N ASP A 314 1.34 17.56 -1.62
CA ASP A 314 2.45 17.80 -2.57
C ASP A 314 2.45 19.23 -3.12
N ASP A 315 1.67 20.17 -2.54
CA ASP A 315 1.53 21.59 -2.92
C ASP A 315 1.27 21.78 -4.43
N ILE A 316 0.40 20.90 -4.99
CA ILE A 316 0.02 20.98 -6.40
C ILE A 316 -1.02 22.09 -6.56
N ASP A 317 -0.70 23.13 -7.34
CA ASP A 317 -1.61 24.22 -7.66
C ASP A 317 -2.67 23.73 -8.65
N LEU A 318 -3.90 23.62 -8.16
CA LEU A 318 -5.06 23.19 -8.93
C LEU A 318 -6.00 24.38 -9.11
N THR A 319 -6.10 24.86 -10.33
CA THR A 319 -7.07 25.91 -10.69
C THR A 319 -8.51 25.35 -10.71
N ASP A 320 -8.65 24.06 -10.99
CA ASP A 320 -9.92 23.33 -11.08
C ASP A 320 -9.75 21.89 -10.57
N GLU A 321 -10.82 21.25 -10.08
CA GLU A 321 -10.82 19.84 -9.66
C GLU A 321 -11.09 18.85 -10.81
N GLU A 322 -11.44 19.33 -11.99
CA GLU A 322 -11.76 18.47 -13.14
C GLU A 322 -10.59 17.54 -13.56
N PRO A 323 -9.30 17.96 -13.50
CA PRO A 323 -8.16 17.05 -13.69
C PRO A 323 -8.17 15.85 -12.73
N LEU A 324 -8.46 16.08 -11.44
CA LEU A 324 -8.54 15.00 -10.44
C LEU A 324 -9.72 14.07 -10.72
N ARG A 325 -10.84 14.63 -11.12
CA ARG A 325 -12.05 13.89 -11.47
C ARG A 325 -11.78 12.95 -12.65
N LEU A 326 -11.16 13.46 -13.72
CA LEU A 326 -10.78 12.65 -14.88
C LEU A 326 -9.87 11.46 -14.49
N ILE A 327 -8.89 11.68 -13.60
CA ILE A 327 -8.04 10.61 -13.07
C ILE A 327 -8.89 9.60 -12.29
N ALA A 328 -9.76 10.07 -11.37
CA ALA A 328 -10.59 9.22 -10.53
C ALA A 328 -11.61 8.40 -11.32
N GLU A 329 -12.17 8.97 -12.39
CA GLU A 329 -13.12 8.31 -13.29
C GLU A 329 -12.44 7.30 -14.22
N ARG A 330 -11.17 7.53 -14.59
CA ARG A 330 -10.46 6.67 -15.53
C ARG A 330 -9.82 5.45 -14.86
N ILE A 331 -9.34 5.60 -13.62
CA ILE A 331 -8.54 4.59 -12.93
C ILE A 331 -9.34 4.05 -11.74
N HIS A 332 -9.70 2.77 -11.82
CA HIS A 332 -10.55 2.10 -10.85
C HIS A 332 -9.80 1.08 -9.97
N ASP A 333 -8.60 0.63 -10.41
CA ASP A 333 -7.98 -0.59 -9.90
C ASP A 333 -7.46 -0.45 -8.47
N ASN A 334 -6.64 0.57 -8.22
CA ASN A 334 -5.98 0.72 -6.92
C ASN A 334 -5.45 2.14 -6.68
N VAL A 335 -5.15 2.44 -5.42
CA VAL A 335 -4.68 3.76 -4.98
C VAL A 335 -3.31 4.11 -5.58
N ARG A 336 -2.40 3.13 -5.70
CA ARG A 336 -1.06 3.38 -6.30
C ARG A 336 -1.16 3.83 -7.76
N ALA A 337 -2.08 3.24 -8.52
CA ALA A 337 -2.30 3.64 -9.91
C ALA A 337 -2.86 5.05 -10.01
N ILE A 338 -3.79 5.42 -9.12
CA ILE A 338 -4.39 6.77 -9.04
C ILE A 338 -3.33 7.82 -8.70
N GLU A 339 -2.54 7.59 -7.67
CA GLU A 339 -1.43 8.47 -7.27
C GLU A 339 -0.35 8.55 -8.35
N GLY A 340 -0.01 7.41 -8.96
CA GLY A 340 0.94 7.36 -10.07
C GLY A 340 0.49 8.15 -11.29
N ALA A 341 -0.80 8.17 -11.59
CA ALA A 341 -1.35 8.97 -12.66
C ALA A 341 -1.29 10.47 -12.35
N LEU A 342 -1.67 10.88 -11.13
CA LEU A 342 -1.54 12.27 -10.70
C LEU A 342 -0.08 12.77 -10.84
N ILE A 343 0.88 12.01 -10.31
CA ILE A 343 2.31 12.36 -10.41
C ILE A 343 2.74 12.52 -11.88
N ARG A 344 2.29 11.64 -12.77
CA ARG A 344 2.65 11.71 -14.19
C ARG A 344 2.05 12.92 -14.89
N VAL A 345 0.78 13.24 -14.61
CA VAL A 345 0.12 14.43 -15.19
C VAL A 345 0.82 15.71 -14.71
N VAL A 346 1.14 15.80 -13.41
CA VAL A 346 1.87 16.93 -12.83
C VAL A 346 3.28 17.04 -13.43
N ALA A 347 4.01 15.93 -13.52
CA ALA A 347 5.35 15.92 -14.11
C ALA A 347 5.34 16.32 -15.57
N PHE A 348 4.36 15.86 -16.37
CA PHE A 348 4.22 16.25 -17.77
C PHE A 348 3.92 17.76 -17.91
N GLY A 349 3.00 18.31 -17.11
CA GLY A 349 2.72 19.73 -17.06
C GLY A 349 3.95 20.57 -16.73
N SER A 350 4.69 20.17 -15.69
CA SER A 350 5.91 20.84 -15.24
C SER A 350 7.01 20.80 -16.31
N LEU A 351 7.24 19.64 -16.95
CA LEU A 351 8.26 19.49 -17.99
C LEU A 351 7.93 20.25 -19.27
N THR A 352 6.65 20.40 -19.61
CA THR A 352 6.19 21.11 -20.81
C THR A 352 5.86 22.57 -20.56
N GLY A 353 5.95 23.06 -19.31
CA GLY A 353 5.55 24.41 -18.92
C GLY A 353 4.06 24.70 -19.09
N ARG A 354 3.22 23.65 -19.11
CA ARG A 354 1.76 23.74 -19.28
C ARG A 354 1.06 23.62 -17.92
N ALA A 355 0.04 24.45 -17.70
CA ALA A 355 -0.81 24.34 -16.52
C ALA A 355 -1.56 23.01 -16.49
N LEU A 356 -1.93 22.56 -15.28
CA LEU A 356 -2.71 21.32 -15.05
C LEU A 356 -4.16 21.55 -15.47
N THR A 357 -4.44 21.36 -16.75
CA THR A 357 -5.79 21.52 -17.33
C THR A 357 -6.45 20.16 -17.62
N PRO A 358 -7.78 20.11 -17.77
CA PRO A 358 -8.47 18.89 -18.16
C PRO A 358 -7.98 18.31 -19.50
N GLU A 359 -7.60 19.16 -20.46
CA GLU A 359 -7.08 18.76 -21.77
C GLU A 359 -5.74 18.07 -21.65
N LEU A 360 -4.80 18.67 -20.88
CA LEU A 360 -3.51 18.07 -20.58
C LEU A 360 -3.69 16.70 -19.89
N THR A 361 -4.61 16.66 -18.93
CA THR A 361 -4.90 15.41 -18.18
C THR A 361 -5.42 14.32 -19.10
N ARG A 362 -6.36 14.64 -20.01
CA ARG A 362 -6.85 13.66 -21.00
C ARG A 362 -5.72 13.18 -21.92
N GLU A 363 -4.90 14.09 -22.46
CA GLU A 363 -3.76 13.76 -23.31
C GLU A 363 -2.81 12.76 -22.63
N VAL A 364 -2.44 13.01 -21.37
CA VAL A 364 -1.55 12.13 -20.62
C VAL A 364 -2.22 10.80 -20.28
N LEU A 365 -3.49 10.81 -19.87
CA LEU A 365 -4.23 9.59 -19.53
C LEU A 365 -4.49 8.73 -20.76
N ASP A 366 -4.77 9.29 -21.93
CA ASP A 366 -4.99 8.55 -23.17
C ASP A 366 -3.71 7.83 -23.61
N GLY A 367 -2.56 8.44 -23.38
CA GLY A 367 -1.27 7.79 -23.65
C GLY A 367 -0.91 6.66 -22.65
N LEU A 368 -1.40 6.71 -21.41
CA LEU A 368 -1.01 5.78 -20.34
C LEU A 368 -2.07 4.73 -20.03
N TYR A 369 -3.32 5.12 -20.12
CA TYR A 369 -4.49 4.30 -19.80
C TYR A 369 -5.50 4.42 -20.95
N PRO A 370 -5.19 3.84 -22.12
CA PRO A 370 -6.13 3.88 -23.22
C PRO A 370 -7.50 3.36 -22.77
N THR A 371 -8.56 4.14 -23.01
CA THR A 371 -9.92 3.69 -22.71
C THR A 371 -10.29 2.49 -23.56
N ALA A 372 -11.28 1.71 -23.13
CA ALA A 372 -11.87 0.69 -23.98
C ALA A 372 -12.35 1.24 -25.35
N GLN A 373 -12.63 2.56 -25.41
CA GLN A 373 -12.82 3.28 -26.68
C GLN A 373 -11.51 3.59 -27.42
N SER A 374 -10.36 3.70 -26.70
CA SER A 374 -9.01 3.74 -27.30
C SER A 374 -8.41 2.34 -27.45
N ILE A 375 -8.89 1.33 -26.73
CA ILE A 375 -8.55 -0.11 -26.85
C ILE A 375 -9.36 -0.76 -28.00
N CYS A 376 -10.13 0.03 -28.75
CA CYS A 376 -10.51 -0.39 -30.11
C CYS A 376 -9.33 -0.44 -31.08
N HIS A 377 -8.08 -0.34 -30.56
CA HIS A 377 -6.85 -0.67 -31.27
C HIS A 377 -6.18 -1.93 -30.70
N GLY A 378 -6.96 -2.89 -30.25
CA GLY A 378 -6.56 -4.30 -30.39
C GLY A 378 -6.39 -4.59 -31.88
N PRO A 379 -5.60 -5.60 -32.29
CA PRO A 379 -5.49 -5.96 -33.69
C PRO A 379 -6.90 -6.06 -34.27
N PRO A 380 -7.18 -5.39 -35.41
CA PRO A 380 -8.52 -5.34 -35.97
C PRO A 380 -9.04 -6.76 -36.15
N SER A 381 -10.29 -7.02 -35.79
CA SER A 381 -10.87 -8.35 -36.01
C SER A 381 -10.98 -8.64 -37.50
N ILE A 382 -10.99 -9.90 -37.88
CA ILE A 382 -11.20 -10.29 -39.29
C ILE A 382 -12.52 -9.72 -39.82
N ARG A 383 -13.50 -9.49 -38.94
CA ARG A 383 -14.78 -8.85 -39.28
C ARG A 383 -14.60 -7.39 -39.67
N ASP A 384 -13.81 -6.64 -38.90
CA ASP A 384 -13.51 -5.23 -39.17
C ASP A 384 -12.73 -5.08 -40.48
N ILE A 385 -11.74 -5.94 -40.71
CA ILE A 385 -10.98 -6.01 -41.96
C ILE A 385 -11.89 -6.32 -43.15
N THR A 386 -12.84 -7.24 -42.98
CA THR A 386 -13.83 -7.57 -44.00
C THR A 386 -14.71 -6.38 -44.32
N GLN A 387 -15.19 -5.68 -43.32
CA GLN A 387 -16.04 -4.52 -43.46
C GLN A 387 -15.32 -3.32 -44.11
N ALA A 388 -14.10 -3.01 -43.69
CA ALA A 388 -13.27 -1.98 -44.32
C ALA A 388 -12.97 -2.28 -45.80
N ALA A 389 -12.65 -3.54 -46.11
CA ALA A 389 -12.46 -3.97 -47.49
C ALA A 389 -13.74 -3.84 -48.31
N CYS A 390 -14.91 -4.20 -47.75
CA CYS A 390 -16.21 -4.05 -48.41
C CYS A 390 -16.51 -2.58 -48.75
N GLN A 391 -16.31 -1.68 -47.75
CA GLN A 391 -16.51 -0.24 -47.94
C GLN A 391 -15.58 0.33 -49.03
N ARG A 392 -14.29 -0.01 -48.97
CA ARG A 392 -13.27 0.51 -49.90
C ARG A 392 -13.49 0.09 -51.33
N PHE A 393 -13.97 -1.13 -51.56
CA PHE A 393 -14.12 -1.71 -52.90
C PHE A 393 -15.59 -1.72 -53.39
N GLY A 394 -16.55 -1.21 -52.60
CA GLY A 394 -17.97 -1.17 -52.96
C GLY A 394 -18.58 -2.56 -53.13
N LEU A 395 -18.31 -3.46 -52.18
CA LEU A 395 -18.82 -4.84 -52.16
C LEU A 395 -19.66 -5.08 -50.91
N THR A 396 -20.57 -6.06 -50.99
CA THR A 396 -21.25 -6.58 -49.79
C THR A 396 -20.37 -7.69 -49.13
N PRO A 397 -20.52 -7.94 -47.82
CA PRO A 397 -19.83 -9.03 -47.15
C PRO A 397 -20.11 -10.39 -47.79
N GLU A 398 -21.35 -10.63 -48.24
CA GLU A 398 -21.74 -11.85 -48.91
C GLU A 398 -21.00 -12.02 -50.25
N GLU A 399 -20.84 -10.96 -51.06
CA GLU A 399 -20.04 -10.96 -52.28
C GLU A 399 -18.58 -11.24 -52.00
N LEU A 400 -18.00 -10.58 -51.00
CA LEU A 400 -16.58 -10.78 -50.64
C LEU A 400 -16.29 -12.21 -50.19
N LEU A 401 -17.20 -12.81 -49.41
CA LEU A 401 -17.07 -14.18 -48.90
C LEU A 401 -17.49 -15.26 -49.93
N SER A 402 -18.13 -14.88 -51.03
CA SER A 402 -18.63 -15.81 -52.07
C SER A 402 -17.50 -16.62 -52.68
N SER A 403 -17.86 -17.72 -53.41
CA SER A 403 -16.93 -18.55 -54.16
C SER A 403 -16.50 -17.91 -55.50
N SER A 404 -16.97 -16.72 -55.83
CA SER A 404 -16.69 -16.04 -57.12
C SER A 404 -15.19 -15.80 -57.31
N ARG A 405 -14.71 -16.07 -58.57
CA ARG A 405 -13.33 -15.85 -59.00
C ARG A 405 -13.16 -14.63 -59.88
N ILE A 406 -14.22 -13.84 -60.08
CA ILE A 406 -14.19 -12.60 -60.86
C ILE A 406 -13.20 -11.63 -60.21
N SER A 407 -12.34 -10.97 -60.99
CA SER A 407 -11.27 -10.11 -60.49
C SER A 407 -11.76 -9.00 -59.56
N ARG A 408 -12.96 -8.42 -59.84
CA ARG A 408 -13.63 -7.41 -59.02
C ARG A 408 -13.86 -7.87 -57.58
N ILE A 409 -14.06 -9.17 -57.33
CA ILE A 409 -14.35 -9.76 -56.03
C ILE A 409 -13.13 -10.47 -55.44
N SER A 410 -12.38 -11.19 -56.33
CA SER A 410 -11.24 -11.99 -55.89
C SER A 410 -10.06 -11.15 -55.40
N TRP A 411 -9.83 -9.98 -56.00
CA TRP A 411 -8.77 -9.07 -55.61
C TRP A 411 -9.01 -8.43 -54.22
N PRO A 412 -10.14 -7.78 -53.96
CA PRO A 412 -10.45 -7.27 -52.60
C PRO A 412 -10.37 -8.34 -51.52
N ARG A 413 -10.80 -9.55 -51.82
CA ARG A 413 -10.68 -10.70 -50.90
C ARG A 413 -9.24 -11.08 -50.62
N GLN A 414 -8.35 -11.03 -51.61
CA GLN A 414 -6.92 -11.29 -51.43
C GLN A 414 -6.27 -10.21 -50.55
N VAL A 415 -6.64 -8.94 -50.76
CA VAL A 415 -6.20 -7.84 -49.91
C VAL A 415 -6.67 -8.02 -48.47
N ALA A 416 -7.95 -8.36 -48.25
CA ALA A 416 -8.50 -8.58 -46.95
C ALA A 416 -7.81 -9.77 -46.21
N MET A 417 -7.55 -10.89 -46.91
CA MET A 417 -6.79 -12.01 -46.33
C MET A 417 -5.35 -11.64 -46.00
N TYR A 418 -4.71 -10.80 -46.79
CA TYR A 418 -3.36 -10.30 -46.57
C TYR A 418 -3.33 -9.39 -45.29
N LEU A 419 -4.25 -8.45 -45.18
CA LEU A 419 -4.37 -7.60 -43.99
C LEU A 419 -4.75 -8.41 -42.74
N ALA A 420 -5.61 -9.40 -42.85
CA ALA A 420 -5.94 -10.28 -41.73
C ALA A 420 -4.70 -11.05 -41.23
N ARG A 421 -3.80 -11.46 -42.13
CA ARG A 421 -2.54 -12.13 -41.74
C ARG A 421 -1.53 -11.17 -41.12
N GLU A 422 -1.48 -9.90 -41.56
CA GLU A 422 -0.55 -8.89 -41.03
C GLU A 422 -1.01 -8.24 -39.72
N LEU A 423 -2.32 -8.02 -39.57
CA LEU A 423 -2.88 -7.23 -38.50
C LEU A 423 -3.52 -8.05 -37.37
N THR A 424 -3.59 -9.41 -37.53
CA THR A 424 -4.15 -10.30 -36.50
C THR A 424 -3.18 -11.45 -36.21
N ASP A 425 -3.29 -12.02 -34.98
CA ASP A 425 -2.54 -13.20 -34.56
C ASP A 425 -3.17 -14.54 -35.05
N GLU A 426 -4.20 -14.43 -35.91
CA GLU A 426 -4.95 -15.59 -36.36
C GLU A 426 -4.13 -16.51 -37.31
N SER A 427 -4.32 -17.81 -37.16
CA SER A 427 -3.68 -18.79 -38.00
C SER A 427 -4.27 -18.81 -39.42
N LEU A 428 -3.47 -19.18 -40.45
CA LEU A 428 -3.96 -19.28 -41.83
C LEU A 428 -5.22 -20.14 -41.96
N PRO A 429 -5.37 -21.29 -41.26
CA PRO A 429 -6.62 -22.05 -41.26
C PRO A 429 -7.80 -21.30 -40.65
N ALA A 430 -7.56 -20.50 -39.59
CA ALA A 430 -8.59 -19.71 -38.95
C ALA A 430 -9.07 -18.59 -39.89
N ILE A 431 -8.15 -17.84 -40.49
CA ILE A 431 -8.46 -16.84 -41.52
C ILE A 431 -9.27 -17.48 -42.65
N GLY A 432 -8.83 -18.63 -43.18
CA GLY A 432 -9.52 -19.34 -44.28
C GLY A 432 -10.97 -19.67 -43.93
N ARG A 433 -11.24 -20.15 -42.72
CA ARG A 433 -12.61 -20.44 -42.27
C ARG A 433 -13.51 -19.19 -42.28
N GLN A 434 -13.02 -18.05 -41.84
CA GLN A 434 -13.79 -16.80 -41.81
C GLN A 434 -14.01 -16.19 -43.21
N PHE A 435 -13.13 -16.47 -44.17
CA PHE A 435 -13.30 -16.03 -45.55
C PHE A 435 -14.03 -17.05 -46.42
N GLY A 436 -15.10 -17.67 -45.93
CA GLY A 436 -15.98 -18.56 -46.67
C GLY A 436 -15.47 -20.00 -46.74
N GLY A 437 -14.79 -20.52 -45.69
CA GLY A 437 -14.34 -21.89 -45.58
C GLY A 437 -13.20 -22.25 -46.50
N ARG A 438 -12.29 -21.34 -46.80
CA ARG A 438 -11.16 -21.55 -47.72
C ARG A 438 -9.99 -22.25 -47.03
N ASP A 439 -9.30 -23.07 -47.85
CA ASP A 439 -8.10 -23.76 -47.39
C ASP A 439 -6.95 -22.76 -47.06
N HIS A 440 -6.11 -23.13 -46.11
CA HIS A 440 -4.94 -22.36 -45.70
C HIS A 440 -3.97 -22.07 -46.85
N THR A 441 -3.87 -22.97 -47.84
CA THR A 441 -3.08 -22.79 -49.06
C THR A 441 -3.60 -21.64 -49.91
N THR A 442 -4.94 -21.46 -49.97
CA THR A 442 -5.59 -20.35 -50.68
C THR A 442 -5.25 -19.02 -50.01
N VAL A 443 -5.26 -18.95 -48.64
CA VAL A 443 -4.88 -17.77 -47.89
C VAL A 443 -3.41 -17.44 -48.10
N LEU A 444 -2.53 -18.46 -48.05
CA LEU A 444 -1.10 -18.28 -48.30
C LEU A 444 -0.80 -17.74 -49.70
N HIS A 445 -1.50 -18.27 -50.70
CA HIS A 445 -1.39 -17.81 -52.09
C HIS A 445 -1.90 -16.34 -52.22
N ALA A 446 -2.99 -15.99 -51.57
CA ALA A 446 -3.53 -14.64 -51.55
C ALA A 446 -2.52 -13.65 -50.96
N CYS A 447 -1.92 -14.00 -49.80
CA CYS A 447 -0.90 -13.17 -49.15
C CYS A 447 0.32 -12.96 -50.03
N ARG A 448 0.88 -14.02 -50.63
CA ARG A 448 2.05 -13.90 -51.52
C ARG A 448 1.76 -13.06 -52.74
N ARG A 449 0.62 -13.28 -53.40
CA ARG A 449 0.22 -12.52 -54.60
C ARG A 449 -0.02 -11.04 -54.30
N THR A 450 -0.62 -10.72 -53.17
CA THR A 450 -0.84 -9.34 -52.71
C THR A 450 0.50 -8.67 -52.39
N ALA A 451 1.40 -9.32 -51.66
CA ALA A 451 2.73 -8.79 -51.34
C ALA A 451 3.55 -8.49 -52.60
N THR A 452 3.56 -9.41 -53.60
CA THR A 452 4.23 -9.13 -54.89
C THR A 452 3.64 -7.93 -55.58
N ARG A 453 2.31 -7.82 -55.64
CA ARG A 453 1.64 -6.71 -56.31
C ARG A 453 1.84 -5.36 -55.60
N ILE A 454 1.96 -5.31 -54.27
CA ILE A 454 2.33 -4.14 -53.52
C ILE A 454 3.76 -3.69 -53.86
N ALA A 455 4.67 -4.61 -54.13
CA ALA A 455 6.04 -4.30 -54.55
C ALA A 455 6.09 -3.70 -55.96
N ASP A 456 5.27 -4.20 -56.88
CA ASP A 456 5.34 -3.88 -58.34
C ASP A 456 4.45 -2.69 -58.70
N ASP A 457 3.40 -2.36 -57.94
CA ASP A 457 2.38 -1.35 -58.31
C ASP A 457 2.13 -0.36 -57.15
N ALA A 458 2.51 0.89 -57.40
CA ALA A 458 2.33 1.99 -56.45
C ALA A 458 0.85 2.27 -56.08
N SER A 459 -0.08 2.11 -57.08
CA SER A 459 -1.52 2.30 -56.84
C SER A 459 -2.08 1.22 -55.92
N THR A 460 -1.61 -0.03 -56.05
CA THR A 460 -1.96 -1.11 -55.14
C THR A 460 -1.42 -0.84 -53.72
N ARG A 461 -0.20 -0.34 -53.64
CA ARG A 461 0.40 0.04 -52.33
C ARG A 461 -0.43 1.08 -51.63
N ASP A 462 -0.80 2.19 -52.31
CA ASP A 462 -1.61 3.27 -51.76
C ASP A 462 -2.98 2.78 -51.24
N VAL A 463 -3.61 1.86 -51.92
CA VAL A 463 -4.89 1.27 -51.52
C VAL A 463 -4.75 0.41 -50.25
N VAL A 464 -3.70 -0.41 -50.16
CA VAL A 464 -3.45 -1.27 -48.99
C VAL A 464 -3.01 -0.48 -47.79
N ASP A 465 -2.15 0.54 -47.97
CA ASP A 465 -1.70 1.42 -46.91
C ASP A 465 -2.83 2.34 -46.46
N GLY A 466 -3.77 2.74 -47.32
CA GLY A 466 -5.01 3.41 -46.97
C GLY A 466 -5.85 2.56 -46.04
N LEU A 467 -6.17 1.32 -46.46
CA LEU A 467 -6.94 0.38 -45.62
C LEU A 467 -6.23 0.07 -44.28
N ARG A 468 -4.92 -0.04 -44.27
CA ARG A 468 -4.13 -0.26 -43.05
C ARG A 468 -4.31 0.94 -42.09
N ARG A 469 -4.22 2.18 -42.59
CA ARG A 469 -4.46 3.40 -41.79
C ARG A 469 -5.90 3.48 -41.30
N ASP A 470 -6.89 3.22 -42.16
CA ASP A 470 -8.29 3.24 -41.80
C ASP A 470 -8.59 2.23 -40.67
N LEU A 471 -8.05 1.02 -40.76
CA LEU A 471 -8.17 -0.02 -39.72
C LEU A 471 -7.43 0.31 -38.43
N GLN A 472 -6.42 1.15 -38.48
CA GLN A 472 -5.70 1.67 -37.31
C GLN A 472 -6.37 2.91 -36.71
N THR A 473 -7.18 3.65 -37.48
CA THR A 473 -7.86 4.88 -37.07
C THR A 473 -9.37 4.69 -36.85
N GLU A 474 -10.05 3.80 -37.55
CA GLU A 474 -11.52 3.63 -37.57
C GLU A 474 -12.05 2.49 -36.68
N GLY A 475 -11.33 2.02 -35.68
CA GLY A 475 -11.92 1.17 -34.64
C GLY A 475 -13.10 1.81 -33.86
N GLY A 476 -13.70 2.91 -34.34
CA GLY A 476 -14.62 3.73 -33.56
C GLY A 476 -15.78 4.43 -34.23
N THR A 477 -16.41 3.86 -35.28
CA THR A 477 -17.74 4.37 -35.66
C THR A 477 -18.69 3.20 -35.97
N GLY A 478 -19.24 2.63 -34.89
CA GLY A 478 -20.43 1.77 -34.94
C GLY A 478 -21.68 2.62 -35.21
N ALA A 479 -22.31 2.33 -36.32
CA ALA A 479 -23.52 2.92 -36.84
C ALA A 479 -24.63 3.14 -35.78
N GLU A 480 -25.07 4.37 -35.62
CA GLU A 480 -26.40 4.69 -35.10
C GLU A 480 -27.47 4.04 -36.00
N PHE A 481 -28.08 2.96 -35.54
CA PHE A 481 -29.36 2.51 -36.10
C PHE A 481 -30.47 3.37 -35.56
N HIS A 482 -30.92 4.32 -36.40
CA HIS A 482 -32.23 4.93 -36.28
C HIS A 482 -33.30 3.81 -36.38
N HIS A 483 -33.92 3.51 -35.29
CA HIS A 483 -35.20 2.78 -35.27
C HIS A 483 -36.30 3.81 -35.47
N ASP A 484 -36.69 3.98 -36.72
CA ASP A 484 -37.91 4.67 -37.09
C ASP A 484 -39.13 3.76 -36.71
N ARG A 485 -39.89 4.20 -35.71
CA ARG A 485 -41.21 3.63 -35.39
C ARG A 485 -42.25 4.42 -36.14
N THR A 486 -42.80 3.84 -37.17
CA THR A 486 -44.14 4.23 -37.65
C THR A 486 -44.93 3.00 -38.11
N ALA A 487 -46.12 2.89 -37.50
CA ALA A 487 -47.35 2.16 -37.75
C ALA A 487 -47.54 0.90 -36.91
#